data_83273c15af92d9975552beadd2d66644
#
_entry.id   83273c15af92d9975552beadd2d66644
#
_cell.length_a   1.000
_cell.length_b   1.000
_cell.length_c   1.000
_cell.angle_alpha   90.00
_cell.angle_beta   90.00
_cell.angle_gamma   90.00
#
_symmetry.space_group_name_H-M   'P 1'
#
loop_
_entity.id
_entity.type
_entity.pdbx_description
1 polymer ?
#
loop_
_entity_poly.entity_id
_entity_poly.type
_entity_poly.pdbx_seq_one_letter_code
_entity_poly.pdbx_strand_id
1 'polypeptide(L)'
;LHVIWNDRQGELRGKDWMPPDLSVDDVVEMRPLWRCLADYARPVFGEEVYAAQTRIIDGLADWWPEQQAHHRTLIHNDFNPRNLGLRDEANGLRLCVYDWELAAWGAPQRDLAEFLCFVLQPDTPASDIERWINLHRTCLETALGEKIDADEWKEGFGLSLQSFMLERLPFY
;
A
#
# COMPACT_ATOMS: atom_id res chain seq x y z
N LEU A 1 9.66 7.27 -8.51
CA LEU A 1 8.37 7.02 -9.14
C LEU A 1 7.30 7.97 -8.61
N HIS A 2 6.98 7.92 -7.32
CA HIS A 2 5.91 8.73 -6.70
C HIS A 2 6.04 10.23 -7.02
N VAL A 3 7.25 10.76 -7.03
CA VAL A 3 7.52 12.16 -7.39
C VAL A 3 7.17 12.48 -8.85
N ILE A 4 7.51 11.57 -9.78
CA ILE A 4 7.28 11.79 -11.21
C ILE A 4 5.78 11.85 -11.54
N TRP A 5 4.98 11.07 -10.83
CA TRP A 5 3.55 10.93 -11.09
C TRP A 5 2.68 11.71 -10.10
N ASN A 6 3.31 12.51 -9.23
CA ASN A 6 2.59 13.44 -8.39
C ASN A 6 1.77 14.38 -9.28
N ASP A 7 0.50 14.56 -8.97
CA ASP A 7 -0.43 15.46 -9.70
C ASP A 7 -0.65 15.14 -11.20
N ARG A 8 -0.19 13.97 -11.69
CA ARG A 8 -0.33 13.56 -13.09
C ARG A 8 -1.40 12.50 -13.34
N GLN A 9 -2.37 12.37 -12.43
CA GLN A 9 -3.46 11.39 -12.53
C GLN A 9 -4.20 11.45 -13.87
N GLY A 10 -4.43 12.66 -14.39
CA GLY A 10 -5.15 12.85 -15.64
C GLY A 10 -4.48 12.20 -16.85
N GLU A 11 -3.17 11.94 -16.80
CA GLU A 11 -2.43 11.29 -17.87
C GLU A 11 -2.61 9.75 -17.89
N LEU A 12 -2.95 9.18 -16.74
CA LEU A 12 -3.11 7.73 -16.54
C LEU A 12 -4.58 7.31 -16.54
N ARG A 13 -5.48 8.21 -16.15
CA ARG A 13 -6.91 7.91 -16.07
C ARG A 13 -7.46 7.52 -17.44
N GLY A 14 -8.16 6.39 -17.49
CA GLY A 14 -8.75 5.85 -18.72
C GLY A 14 -7.77 5.12 -19.67
N LYS A 15 -6.54 4.85 -19.21
CA LYS A 15 -5.66 3.91 -19.92
C LYS A 15 -6.12 2.49 -19.71
N ASP A 16 -6.13 1.68 -20.78
CA ASP A 16 -6.64 0.30 -20.77
C ASP A 16 -5.94 -0.63 -19.78
N TRP A 17 -4.69 -0.32 -19.43
CA TRP A 17 -3.88 -1.08 -18.48
C TRP A 17 -4.03 -0.60 -17.02
N MET A 18 -4.65 0.56 -16.79
CA MET A 18 -4.85 1.10 -15.44
C MET A 18 -6.14 0.52 -14.85
N PRO A 19 -6.07 -0.15 -13.69
CA PRO A 19 -7.27 -0.63 -13.02
C PRO A 19 -8.24 0.53 -12.72
N PRO A 20 -9.55 0.31 -12.86
CA PRO A 20 -10.52 1.32 -12.46
C PRO A 20 -10.51 1.53 -10.94
N ASP A 21 -10.82 2.75 -10.51
CA ASP A 21 -11.09 3.02 -9.11
C ASP A 21 -12.40 2.32 -8.70
N LEU A 22 -12.33 1.54 -7.61
CA LEU A 22 -13.54 0.94 -7.03
C LEU A 22 -14.25 1.96 -6.14
N SER A 23 -15.54 2.12 -6.34
CA SER A 23 -16.38 2.91 -5.44
C SER A 23 -16.59 2.19 -4.10
N VAL A 24 -17.10 2.92 -3.10
CA VAL A 24 -17.47 2.32 -1.82
C VAL A 24 -18.55 1.24 -1.99
N ASP A 25 -19.49 1.44 -2.89
CA ASP A 25 -20.56 0.46 -3.15
C ASP A 25 -19.97 -0.82 -3.75
N ASP A 26 -19.05 -0.71 -4.72
CA ASP A 26 -18.37 -1.87 -5.32
C ASP A 26 -17.67 -2.71 -4.25
N VAL A 27 -16.89 -2.09 -3.36
CA VAL A 27 -16.15 -2.84 -2.33
C VAL A 27 -17.06 -3.40 -1.25
N VAL A 28 -18.15 -2.72 -0.93
CA VAL A 28 -19.17 -3.22 0.01
C VAL A 28 -19.91 -4.44 -0.56
N GLU A 29 -20.23 -4.42 -1.84
CA GLU A 29 -20.81 -5.57 -2.53
C GLU A 29 -19.86 -6.78 -2.55
N MET A 30 -18.56 -6.56 -2.55
CA MET A 30 -17.54 -7.61 -2.48
C MET A 30 -17.33 -8.20 -1.07
N ARG A 31 -18.00 -7.73 -0.02
CA ARG A 31 -17.84 -8.26 1.35
C ARG A 31 -17.91 -9.79 1.46
N PRO A 32 -18.83 -10.49 0.78
CA PRO A 32 -18.86 -11.96 0.84
C PRO A 32 -17.57 -12.60 0.32
N LEU A 33 -16.97 -12.02 -0.73
CA LEU A 33 -15.68 -12.48 -1.27
C LEU A 33 -14.56 -12.24 -0.25
N TRP A 34 -14.48 -11.05 0.32
CA TRP A 34 -13.46 -10.73 1.32
C TRP A 34 -13.55 -11.62 2.56
N ARG A 35 -14.76 -11.95 3.01
CA ARG A 35 -14.96 -12.90 4.11
C ARG A 35 -14.50 -14.31 3.74
N CYS A 36 -14.85 -14.78 2.55
CA CYS A 36 -14.40 -16.08 2.06
C CYS A 36 -12.88 -16.17 2.00
N LEU A 37 -12.20 -15.11 1.54
CA LEU A 37 -10.74 -15.04 1.51
C LEU A 37 -10.13 -15.01 2.93
N ALA A 38 -10.73 -14.28 3.86
CA ALA A 38 -10.30 -14.28 5.26
C ALA A 38 -10.45 -15.66 5.91
N ASP A 39 -11.58 -16.33 5.67
CA ASP A 39 -11.81 -17.71 6.14
C ASP A 39 -10.78 -18.69 5.56
N TYR A 40 -10.44 -18.55 4.28
CA TYR A 40 -9.42 -19.34 3.61
C TYR A 40 -8.02 -19.11 4.19
N ALA A 41 -7.68 -17.87 4.51
CA ALA A 41 -6.38 -17.48 5.05
C ALA A 41 -6.20 -17.81 6.55
N ARG A 42 -7.32 -17.94 7.29
CA ARG A 42 -7.33 -18.17 8.74
C ARG A 42 -6.45 -19.33 9.23
N PRO A 43 -6.43 -20.54 8.61
CA PRO A 43 -5.57 -21.62 9.04
C PRO A 43 -4.07 -21.31 8.95
N VAL A 44 -3.69 -20.38 8.06
CA VAL A 44 -2.30 -19.99 7.83
C VAL A 44 -1.86 -18.88 8.78
N PHE A 45 -2.68 -17.84 8.92
CA PHE A 45 -2.33 -16.63 9.66
C PHE A 45 -2.87 -16.58 11.10
N GLY A 46 -3.79 -17.47 11.44
CA GLY A 46 -4.32 -17.61 12.81
C GLY A 46 -5.45 -16.63 13.16
N GLU A 47 -5.97 -16.79 14.38
CA GLU A 47 -7.17 -16.10 14.85
C GLU A 47 -7.01 -14.58 14.98
N GLU A 48 -5.84 -14.11 15.37
CA GLU A 48 -5.57 -12.68 15.56
C GLU A 48 -5.67 -11.92 14.24
N VAL A 49 -5.04 -12.44 13.19
CA VAL A 49 -5.08 -11.88 11.85
C VAL A 49 -6.49 -11.96 11.27
N TYR A 50 -7.16 -13.09 11.46
CA TYR A 50 -8.56 -13.27 11.04
C TYR A 50 -9.49 -12.26 11.70
N ALA A 51 -9.35 -12.03 13.01
CA ALA A 51 -10.14 -11.03 13.72
C ALA A 51 -9.85 -9.60 13.21
N ALA A 52 -8.60 -9.29 12.88
CA ALA A 52 -8.23 -8.02 12.27
C ALA A 52 -8.84 -7.85 10.89
N GLN A 53 -8.74 -8.86 10.01
CA GLN A 53 -9.38 -8.84 8.69
C GLN A 53 -10.89 -8.67 8.78
N THR A 54 -11.55 -9.35 9.72
CA THR A 54 -12.99 -9.23 9.92
C THR A 54 -13.39 -7.79 10.26
N ARG A 55 -12.65 -7.13 11.18
CA ARG A 55 -12.90 -5.70 11.51
C ARG A 55 -12.70 -4.79 10.31
N ILE A 56 -11.67 -5.04 9.50
CA ILE A 56 -11.41 -4.27 8.27
C ILE A 56 -12.57 -4.43 7.28
N ILE A 57 -13.04 -5.65 7.07
CA ILE A 57 -14.18 -5.95 6.17
C ILE A 57 -15.47 -5.29 6.67
N ASP A 58 -15.72 -5.32 7.97
CA ASP A 58 -16.92 -4.72 8.56
C ASP A 58 -16.93 -3.20 8.42
N GLY A 59 -15.78 -2.57 8.60
CA GLY A 59 -15.57 -1.11 8.48
C GLY A 59 -15.40 -0.58 7.05
N LEU A 60 -15.54 -1.39 5.99
CA LEU A 60 -15.28 -0.97 4.60
C LEU A 60 -16.00 0.33 4.20
N ALA A 61 -17.24 0.51 4.62
CA ALA A 61 -18.00 1.69 4.27
C ALA A 61 -17.45 2.99 4.89
N ASP A 62 -16.72 2.86 5.99
CA ASP A 62 -16.15 3.98 6.73
C ASP A 62 -14.76 4.36 6.20
N TRP A 63 -13.82 3.40 6.20
CA TRP A 63 -12.43 3.70 5.88
C TRP A 63 -12.09 3.74 4.38
N TRP A 64 -12.86 3.08 3.49
CA TRP A 64 -12.56 3.08 2.06
C TRP A 64 -12.68 4.48 1.43
N PRO A 65 -13.72 5.29 1.71
CA PRO A 65 -13.78 6.68 1.24
C PRO A 65 -12.60 7.53 1.74
N GLU A 66 -12.16 7.33 2.99
CA GLU A 66 -11.01 8.03 3.55
C GLU A 66 -9.74 7.69 2.76
N GLN A 67 -9.48 6.41 2.49
CA GLN A 67 -8.34 6.00 1.66
C GLN A 67 -8.39 6.61 0.25
N GLN A 68 -9.57 6.69 -0.36
CA GLN A 68 -9.72 7.28 -1.69
C GLN A 68 -9.50 8.80 -1.70
N ALA A 69 -9.71 9.47 -0.58
CA ALA A 69 -9.50 10.91 -0.43
C ALA A 69 -8.03 11.30 -0.21
N HIS A 70 -7.18 10.36 0.25
CA HIS A 70 -5.75 10.62 0.41
C HIS A 70 -5.04 10.91 -0.92
N HIS A 71 -3.90 11.60 -0.81
CA HIS A 71 -3.02 11.85 -1.95
C HIS A 71 -2.64 10.55 -2.66
N ARG A 72 -2.74 10.55 -3.99
CA ARG A 72 -2.53 9.35 -4.80
C ARG A 72 -1.52 9.61 -5.91
N THR A 73 -0.78 8.59 -6.27
CA THR A 73 0.22 8.58 -7.34
C THR A 73 0.25 7.21 -8.02
N LEU A 74 1.08 7.04 -9.03
CA LEU A 74 1.36 5.72 -9.57
C LEU A 74 2.16 4.92 -8.53
N ILE A 75 1.62 3.80 -8.10
CA ILE A 75 2.26 2.85 -7.19
C ILE A 75 2.63 1.56 -7.93
N HIS A 76 3.60 0.82 -7.40
CA HIS A 76 3.98 -0.48 -7.92
C HIS A 76 2.91 -1.54 -7.63
N ASN A 77 2.32 -1.46 -6.45
CA ASN A 77 1.25 -2.35 -5.97
C ASN A 77 1.60 -3.85 -5.92
N ASP A 78 2.89 -4.17 -5.96
CA ASP A 78 3.51 -5.48 -5.66
C ASP A 78 4.98 -5.23 -5.23
N PHE A 79 5.18 -4.23 -4.34
CA PHE A 79 6.48 -3.75 -3.94
C PHE A 79 7.06 -4.61 -2.82
N ASN A 80 7.57 -5.77 -3.17
CA ASN A 80 8.17 -6.74 -2.27
C ASN A 80 9.60 -7.12 -2.71
N PRO A 81 10.41 -7.74 -1.83
CA PRO A 81 11.82 -8.04 -2.14
C PRO A 81 12.07 -8.89 -3.39
N ARG A 82 11.08 -9.66 -3.85
CA ARG A 82 11.22 -10.50 -5.06
C ARG A 82 11.27 -9.65 -6.33
N ASN A 83 10.66 -8.46 -6.29
CA ASN A 83 10.56 -7.53 -7.40
C ASN A 83 11.61 -6.42 -7.35
N LEU A 84 12.60 -6.55 -6.46
CA LEU A 84 13.66 -5.58 -6.25
C LEU A 84 15.03 -6.19 -6.52
N GLY A 85 15.92 -5.39 -7.10
CA GLY A 85 17.31 -5.73 -7.26
C GLY A 85 18.20 -4.52 -7.05
N LEU A 86 19.43 -4.78 -6.64
CA LEU A 86 20.45 -3.75 -6.50
C LEU A 86 21.46 -3.93 -7.65
N ARG A 87 21.74 -2.84 -8.35
CA ARG A 87 22.77 -2.78 -9.38
C ARG A 87 23.92 -1.91 -8.88
N ASP A 88 25.15 -2.43 -9.03
CA ASP A 88 26.35 -1.62 -8.84
C ASP A 88 26.50 -0.63 -10.01
N GLU A 89 26.61 0.64 -9.68
CA GLU A 89 26.91 1.72 -10.61
C GLU A 89 28.10 2.53 -10.10
N ALA A 90 28.70 3.34 -10.96
CA ALA A 90 29.89 4.14 -10.62
C ALA A 90 29.68 5.06 -9.40
N ASN A 91 28.43 5.45 -9.12
CA ASN A 91 28.07 6.34 -8.02
C ASN A 91 27.45 5.59 -6.81
N GLY A 92 27.54 4.26 -6.76
CA GLY A 92 27.00 3.44 -5.69
C GLY A 92 25.86 2.51 -6.15
N LEU A 93 25.17 1.91 -5.19
CA LEU A 93 24.06 1.00 -5.46
C LEU A 93 22.83 1.74 -5.97
N ARG A 94 22.26 1.23 -7.05
CA ARG A 94 20.99 1.68 -7.60
C ARG A 94 19.92 0.62 -7.41
N LEU A 95 18.78 1.02 -6.86
CA LEU A 95 17.59 0.18 -6.78
C LEU A 95 16.98 0.04 -8.19
N CYS A 96 16.74 -1.21 -8.58
CA CYS A 96 16.00 -1.57 -9.77
C CYS A 96 14.69 -2.25 -9.34
N VAL A 97 13.59 -1.82 -9.91
CA VAL A 97 12.25 -2.35 -9.62
C VAL A 97 11.70 -2.94 -10.92
N TYR A 98 11.19 -4.15 -10.86
CA TYR A 98 10.61 -4.86 -12.02
C TYR A 98 9.23 -5.40 -11.67
N ASP A 99 8.57 -5.99 -12.67
CA ASP A 99 7.24 -6.59 -12.53
C ASP A 99 6.16 -5.59 -12.17
N TRP A 100 5.94 -4.65 -13.10
CA TRP A 100 4.98 -3.56 -12.99
C TRP A 100 3.56 -3.93 -13.42
N GLU A 101 3.27 -5.22 -13.60
CA GLU A 101 1.99 -5.68 -14.13
C GLU A 101 0.78 -5.31 -13.24
N LEU A 102 1.03 -5.13 -11.93
CA LEU A 102 0.00 -4.75 -10.95
C LEU A 102 -0.01 -3.25 -10.64
N ALA A 103 0.76 -2.45 -11.39
CA ALA A 103 0.83 -1.01 -11.14
C ALA A 103 -0.56 -0.37 -11.18
N ALA A 104 -0.82 0.50 -10.22
CA ALA A 104 -2.12 1.10 -10.01
C ALA A 104 -2.01 2.58 -9.58
N TRP A 105 -3.12 3.26 -9.56
CA TRP A 105 -3.24 4.58 -8.97
C TRP A 105 -3.62 4.45 -7.50
N GLY A 106 -2.72 4.80 -6.59
CA GLY A 106 -2.92 4.59 -5.16
C GLY A 106 -2.08 5.48 -4.26
N ALA A 107 -2.29 5.38 -2.95
CA ALA A 107 -1.50 6.10 -1.98
C ALA A 107 -0.04 5.61 -1.99
N PRO A 108 0.97 6.50 -1.99
CA PRO A 108 2.39 6.11 -2.01
C PRO A 108 2.79 5.23 -0.82
N GLN A 109 2.09 5.34 0.31
CA GLN A 109 2.29 4.50 1.49
C GLN A 109 1.99 3.02 1.24
N ARG A 110 1.21 2.69 0.21
CA ARG A 110 0.83 1.30 -0.12
C ARG A 110 2.06 0.44 -0.45
N ASP A 111 2.99 0.97 -1.25
CA ASP A 111 4.23 0.28 -1.58
C ASP A 111 5.11 0.08 -0.33
N LEU A 112 5.18 1.08 0.56
CA LEU A 112 5.90 0.94 1.82
C LEU A 112 5.24 -0.09 2.74
N ALA A 113 3.91 -0.06 2.89
CA ALA A 113 3.18 -0.99 3.75
C ALA A 113 3.42 -2.44 3.33
N GLU A 114 3.32 -2.72 2.03
CA GLU A 114 3.59 -4.05 1.49
C GLU A 114 5.05 -4.45 1.73
N PHE A 115 6.01 -3.59 1.39
CA PHE A 115 7.43 -3.89 1.59
C PHE A 115 7.75 -4.22 3.05
N LEU A 116 7.26 -3.43 4.00
CA LEU A 116 7.49 -3.66 5.41
C LEU A 116 6.90 -4.98 5.90
N CYS A 117 5.73 -5.39 5.40
CA CYS A 117 5.14 -6.70 5.74
C CYS A 117 6.03 -7.88 5.32
N PHE A 118 6.88 -7.73 4.31
CA PHE A 118 7.77 -8.79 3.85
C PHE A 118 9.15 -8.79 4.52
N VAL A 119 9.62 -7.65 5.03
CA VAL A 119 11.01 -7.52 5.49
C VAL A 119 11.13 -7.41 7.01
N LEU A 120 10.09 -6.97 7.70
CA LEU A 120 10.13 -6.82 9.15
C LEU A 120 9.94 -8.16 9.85
N GLN A 121 10.60 -8.29 10.99
CA GLN A 121 10.41 -9.44 11.87
C GLN A 121 9.20 -9.19 12.80
N PRO A 122 8.53 -10.23 13.29
CA PRO A 122 7.37 -10.09 14.19
C PRO A 122 7.64 -9.29 15.47
N ASP A 123 8.90 -9.27 15.92
CA ASP A 123 9.36 -8.57 17.13
C ASP A 123 9.95 -7.19 16.84
N THR A 124 9.82 -6.69 15.61
CA THR A 124 10.30 -5.34 15.26
C THR A 124 9.59 -4.29 16.12
N PRO A 125 10.34 -3.43 16.84
CA PRO A 125 9.74 -2.39 17.68
C PRO A 125 8.87 -1.41 16.87
N ALA A 126 7.74 -1.00 17.43
CA ALA A 126 6.86 -0.01 16.79
C ALA A 126 7.59 1.30 16.44
N SER A 127 8.54 1.71 17.27
CA SER A 127 9.38 2.90 17.02
C SER A 127 10.21 2.80 15.74
N ASP A 128 10.65 1.60 15.36
CA ASP A 128 11.39 1.40 14.11
C ASP A 128 10.45 1.47 12.91
N ILE A 129 9.23 0.93 13.04
CA ILE A 129 8.19 1.05 12.00
C ILE A 129 7.85 2.52 11.78
N GLU A 130 7.62 3.29 12.86
CA GLU A 130 7.35 4.73 12.78
C GLU A 130 8.51 5.49 12.14
N ARG A 131 9.75 5.11 12.42
CA ARG A 131 10.94 5.68 11.77
C ARG A 131 10.94 5.45 10.26
N TRP A 132 10.58 4.26 9.77
CA TRP A 132 10.49 3.98 8.34
C TRP A 132 9.37 4.73 7.65
N ILE A 133 8.21 4.84 8.30
CA ILE A 133 7.08 5.65 7.80
C ILE A 133 7.50 7.11 7.65
N ASN A 134 8.15 7.67 8.67
CA ASN A 134 8.62 9.05 8.63
C ASN A 134 9.77 9.27 7.64
N LEU A 135 10.68 8.30 7.48
CA LEU A 135 11.74 8.37 6.47
C LEU A 135 11.15 8.44 5.06
N HIS A 136 10.16 7.60 4.76
CA HIS A 136 9.46 7.63 3.47
C HIS A 136 8.82 9.00 3.20
N ARG A 137 8.13 9.56 4.19
CA ARG A 137 7.56 10.92 4.13
C ARG A 137 8.62 11.97 3.82
N THR A 138 9.69 12.01 4.61
CA THR A 138 10.74 13.04 4.47
C THR A 138 11.52 12.92 3.17
N CYS A 139 11.70 11.71 2.64
CA CYS A 139 12.28 11.52 1.32
C CYS A 139 11.38 12.10 0.23
N LEU A 140 10.06 11.91 0.33
CA LEU A 140 9.12 12.47 -0.62
C LEU A 140 9.03 13.99 -0.50
N GLU A 141 8.95 14.56 0.72
CA GLU A 141 9.02 16.00 0.97
C GLU A 141 10.25 16.63 0.29
N THR A 142 11.42 16.01 0.51
CA THR A 142 12.67 16.51 -0.08
C THR A 142 12.63 16.51 -1.60
N ALA A 143 12.06 15.47 -2.19
CA ALA A 143 12.04 15.30 -3.63
C ALA A 143 10.97 16.16 -4.33
N LEU A 144 9.86 16.46 -3.64
CA LEU A 144 8.80 17.37 -4.13
C LEU A 144 9.11 18.84 -3.83
N GLY A 145 9.89 19.12 -2.80
CA GLY A 145 10.11 20.48 -2.28
C GLY A 145 8.92 21.02 -1.49
N GLU A 146 8.03 20.16 -1.04
CA GLU A 146 6.78 20.49 -0.34
C GLU A 146 6.72 19.81 1.02
N LYS A 147 6.04 20.43 1.98
CA LYS A 147 5.79 19.84 3.29
C LYS A 147 4.62 18.88 3.23
N ILE A 148 4.79 17.71 3.85
CA ILE A 148 3.75 16.69 3.99
C ILE A 148 3.45 16.55 5.49
N ASP A 149 2.19 16.64 5.86
CA ASP A 149 1.77 16.48 7.25
C ASP A 149 2.10 15.07 7.76
N ALA A 150 2.65 14.99 8.97
CA ALA A 150 3.15 13.73 9.52
C ALA A 150 2.01 12.82 10.02
N ASP A 151 0.96 13.41 10.57
CA ASP A 151 -0.19 12.66 11.10
C ASP A 151 -1.04 12.14 9.95
N GLU A 152 -1.31 12.96 8.93
CA GLU A 152 -1.98 12.54 7.69
C GLU A 152 -1.20 11.44 6.97
N TRP A 153 0.15 11.55 6.93
CA TRP A 153 0.99 10.53 6.33
C TRP A 153 0.92 9.19 7.05
N LYS A 154 0.92 9.23 8.37
CA LYS A 154 0.78 8.04 9.22
C LYS A 154 -0.61 7.40 9.09
N GLU A 155 -1.64 8.20 9.02
CA GLU A 155 -3.01 7.74 8.75
C GLU A 155 -3.10 7.04 7.39
N GLY A 156 -2.59 7.66 6.33
CA GLY A 156 -2.52 7.06 4.98
C GLY A 156 -1.75 5.73 4.96
N PHE A 157 -0.70 5.58 5.79
CA PHE A 157 -0.03 4.29 5.96
C PHE A 157 -0.94 3.25 6.62
N GLY A 158 -1.68 3.62 7.65
CA GLY A 158 -2.66 2.75 8.32
C GLY A 158 -3.74 2.25 7.36
N LEU A 159 -4.32 3.15 6.57
CA LEU A 159 -5.31 2.83 5.54
C LEU A 159 -4.71 1.92 4.43
N SER A 160 -3.47 2.19 4.03
CA SER A 160 -2.75 1.35 3.06
C SER A 160 -2.49 -0.06 3.59
N LEU A 161 -2.20 -0.20 4.88
CA LEU A 161 -2.06 -1.51 5.53
C LEU A 161 -3.39 -2.27 5.59
N GLN A 162 -4.51 -1.58 5.89
CA GLN A 162 -5.84 -2.18 5.86
C GLN A 162 -6.19 -2.72 4.46
N SER A 163 -5.95 -1.91 3.43
CA SER A 163 -6.12 -2.32 2.04
C SER A 163 -5.24 -3.53 1.68
N PHE A 164 -3.98 -3.54 2.10
CA PHE A 164 -3.08 -4.68 1.90
C PHE A 164 -3.62 -5.95 2.56
N MET A 165 -4.06 -5.87 3.81
CA MET A 165 -4.64 -7.00 4.54
C MET A 165 -5.92 -7.54 3.89
N LEU A 166 -6.70 -6.67 3.26
CA LEU A 166 -7.92 -7.03 2.56
C LEU A 166 -7.62 -7.70 1.21
N GLU A 167 -6.82 -7.04 0.38
CA GLU A 167 -6.68 -7.34 -1.05
C GLU A 167 -5.58 -8.34 -1.36
N ARG A 168 -4.52 -8.39 -0.54
CA ARG A 168 -3.30 -9.11 -0.88
C ARG A 168 -2.93 -10.23 0.09
N LEU A 169 -3.07 -9.99 1.39
CA LEU A 169 -2.65 -10.96 2.41
C LEU A 169 -3.23 -12.36 2.20
N PRO A 170 -4.51 -12.55 1.79
CA PRO A 170 -5.08 -13.88 1.60
C PRO A 170 -4.42 -14.71 0.49
N PHE A 171 -3.60 -14.09 -0.36
CA PHE A 171 -2.93 -14.75 -1.48
C PHE A 171 -1.48 -15.15 -1.19
N TYR A 172 -0.96 -14.85 0.00
CA TYR A 172 0.39 -15.20 0.46
C TYR A 172 0.36 -16.34 1.48
#